data_8814e4de27b83543da0c2e6d09121cf0
#
_entry.id   8814e4de27b83543da0c2e6d09121cf0
#
_cell.length_a   1.000
_cell.length_b   1.000
_cell.length_c   1.000
_cell.angle_alpha   90.00
_cell.angle_beta   90.00
_cell.angle_gamma   90.00
#
_symmetry.space_group_name_H-M   'P 1'
#
loop_
_entity.id
_entity.type
_entity.pdbx_description
1 polymer ?
#
loop_
_entity_poly.entity_id
_entity_poly.type
_entity_poly.pdbx_seq_one_letter_code
_entity_poly.pdbx_strand_id
1 'polypeptide(L)'
;YIFGLIFIKRLSDVFDERVAAIMAEEQCSSDKAMEFILEDNPEQFVPVDARWANLVEKTEDVGERIDEAFAEIERQNSSLEKVLTAIQFGDKEKLSNELLMRLLRHFNQHKLGNKNLYKPDLLGDAYEYLIAMFADDAGKKGGEFYTPHEVVELIVKLIDPQPTHEIYDPTNGSGGMLVEAARHIKENYPENGMMMGKPNCKLYGQEKNLGTWAIAKLNIFLHNLDGDIKRGDTLVNPQHKDGNGLQTFDRVISNPPFSIKEWWEPLEINKKTKTDKKGKEVEVNPKYSSELKDPYGRFGLGVAPRTKADLAFLQHIIASTKEDGRIGVVVPHGVLFREGDEGKIRKGLLVGKDDLTGDLIEAVVGLPPALFFNTGIAAAVVVLNKKKPAELKNKVIFIDASEECDDSDKMSRLRDKDIEKITKKYNEAKQAI
;
A
#
# COMPACT_ATOMS: atom_id res chain seq x y z
N TYR A 1 13.38 -12.69 1.02
CA TYR A 1 14.48 -13.17 1.87
C TYR A 1 15.31 -12.02 2.44
N ILE A 2 15.90 -11.15 1.61
CA ILE A 2 16.73 -10.02 2.05
C ILE A 2 15.96 -9.12 3.02
N PHE A 3 14.72 -8.81 2.74
CA PHE A 3 13.85 -8.02 3.62
C PHE A 3 13.71 -8.62 5.02
N GLY A 4 13.48 -9.92 5.12
CA GLY A 4 13.40 -10.61 6.40
C GLY A 4 14.72 -10.55 7.18
N LEU A 5 15.86 -10.71 6.51
CA LEU A 5 17.17 -10.61 7.15
C LEU A 5 17.49 -9.20 7.66
N ILE A 6 17.18 -8.16 6.87
CA ILE A 6 17.35 -6.77 7.32
C ILE A 6 16.46 -6.50 8.54
N PHE A 7 15.22 -6.99 8.50
CA PHE A 7 14.27 -6.80 9.59
C PHE A 7 14.78 -7.42 10.90
N ILE A 8 15.14 -8.72 10.91
CA ILE A 8 15.59 -9.37 12.13
C ILE A 8 16.91 -8.78 12.65
N LYS A 9 17.81 -8.38 11.74
CA LYS A 9 19.06 -7.67 12.08
C LYS A 9 18.74 -6.36 12.79
N ARG A 10 17.84 -5.54 12.22
CA ARG A 10 17.40 -4.28 12.80
C ARG A 10 16.75 -4.45 14.16
N LEU A 11 15.81 -5.39 14.25
CA LEU A 11 15.09 -5.67 15.49
C LEU A 11 16.07 -6.09 16.60
N SER A 12 17.01 -6.96 16.29
CA SER A 12 18.04 -7.42 17.21
C SER A 12 18.97 -6.28 17.66
N ASP A 13 19.46 -5.46 16.73
CA ASP A 13 20.37 -4.36 17.07
C ASP A 13 19.68 -3.29 17.93
N VAL A 14 18.41 -2.96 17.66
CA VAL A 14 17.63 -2.02 18.47
C VAL A 14 17.35 -2.58 19.86
N PHE A 15 17.03 -3.88 19.94
CA PHE A 15 16.83 -4.55 21.21
C PHE A 15 18.12 -4.51 22.09
N ASP A 16 19.26 -4.84 21.49
CA ASP A 16 20.56 -4.81 22.19
C ASP A 16 20.89 -3.39 22.68
N GLU A 17 20.63 -2.35 21.89
CA GLU A 17 20.79 -0.95 22.31
C GLU A 17 19.88 -0.58 23.48
N ARG A 18 18.63 -1.07 23.50
CA ARG A 18 17.67 -0.82 24.58
C ARG A 18 18.09 -1.53 25.86
N VAL A 19 18.52 -2.80 25.76
CA VAL A 19 19.07 -3.53 26.91
C VAL A 19 20.25 -2.77 27.51
N ALA A 20 21.18 -2.33 26.67
CA ALA A 20 22.35 -1.58 27.14
C ALA A 20 21.97 -0.22 27.79
N ALA A 21 20.95 0.46 27.28
CA ALA A 21 20.46 1.71 27.86
C ALA A 21 19.85 1.49 29.26
N ILE A 22 18.97 0.50 29.40
CA ILE A 22 18.34 0.17 30.71
C ILE A 22 19.41 -0.28 31.73
N MET A 23 20.37 -1.11 31.31
CA MET A 23 21.48 -1.50 32.19
C MET A 23 22.24 -0.30 32.72
N ALA A 24 22.45 0.73 31.89
CA ALA A 24 23.16 1.95 32.30
C ALA A 24 22.31 2.87 33.20
N GLU A 25 21.02 3.01 32.91
CA GLU A 25 20.08 3.86 33.68
C GLU A 25 19.75 3.23 35.03
N GLU A 26 19.42 1.94 35.06
CA GLU A 26 18.96 1.23 36.24
C GLU A 26 20.12 0.55 37.03
N GLN A 27 21.35 0.63 36.54
CA GLN A 27 22.54 -0.05 37.10
C GLN A 27 22.28 -1.54 37.36
N CYS A 28 21.60 -2.23 36.48
CA CYS A 28 21.19 -3.60 36.63
C CYS A 28 21.91 -4.56 35.66
N SER A 29 21.72 -5.88 35.85
CA SER A 29 22.20 -6.90 34.91
C SER A 29 21.41 -6.93 33.61
N SER A 30 21.98 -7.54 32.58
CA SER A 30 21.30 -7.76 31.30
C SER A 30 19.98 -8.52 31.46
N ASP A 31 19.96 -9.56 32.30
CA ASP A 31 18.75 -10.35 32.56
C ASP A 31 17.64 -9.49 33.17
N LYS A 32 17.99 -8.62 34.11
CA LYS A 32 17.03 -7.71 34.73
C LYS A 32 16.53 -6.64 33.74
N ALA A 33 17.42 -6.11 32.90
CA ALA A 33 17.03 -5.17 31.85
C ALA A 33 16.07 -5.82 30.84
N MET A 34 16.27 -7.11 30.52
CA MET A 34 15.37 -7.87 29.65
C MET A 34 14.00 -8.12 30.29
N GLU A 35 13.95 -8.39 31.62
CA GLU A 35 12.69 -8.49 32.34
C GLU A 35 11.90 -7.16 32.26
N PHE A 36 12.55 -6.00 32.46
CA PHE A 36 11.90 -4.70 32.31
C PHE A 36 11.34 -4.48 30.90
N ILE A 37 12.07 -4.88 29.84
CA ILE A 37 11.56 -4.77 28.46
C ILE A 37 10.33 -5.65 28.26
N LEU A 38 10.34 -6.86 28.78
CA LEU A 38 9.24 -7.81 28.64
C LEU A 38 7.98 -7.34 29.39
N GLU A 39 8.14 -6.69 30.55
CA GLU A 39 7.03 -6.15 31.34
C GLU A 39 6.44 -4.86 30.72
N ASP A 40 7.29 -3.95 30.22
CA ASP A 40 6.88 -2.65 29.73
C ASP A 40 6.39 -2.70 28.26
N ASN A 41 7.11 -3.42 27.41
CA ASN A 41 6.78 -3.52 25.99
C ASN A 41 7.18 -4.89 25.41
N PRO A 42 6.37 -5.94 25.64
CA PRO A 42 6.66 -7.29 25.18
C PRO A 42 6.79 -7.41 23.66
N GLU A 43 6.15 -6.51 22.90
CA GLU A 43 6.21 -6.50 21.44
C GLU A 43 7.59 -6.15 20.86
N GLN A 44 8.48 -5.57 21.68
CA GLN A 44 9.85 -5.27 21.27
C GLN A 44 10.88 -6.28 21.82
N PHE A 45 10.42 -7.32 22.49
CA PHE A 45 11.30 -8.35 23.04
C PHE A 45 11.80 -9.27 21.93
N VAL A 46 13.12 -9.52 21.93
CA VAL A 46 13.76 -10.48 21.02
C VAL A 46 14.29 -11.67 21.82
N PRO A 47 13.71 -12.86 21.65
CA PRO A 47 14.17 -14.08 22.31
C PRO A 47 15.64 -14.37 22.02
N VAL A 48 16.33 -15.01 22.96
CA VAL A 48 17.77 -15.24 22.88
C VAL A 48 18.17 -15.96 21.60
N ASP A 49 17.46 -17.04 21.24
CA ASP A 49 17.77 -17.83 20.05
C ASP A 49 17.43 -17.09 18.73
N ALA A 50 16.59 -16.07 18.79
CA ALA A 50 16.23 -15.21 17.66
C ALA A 50 17.16 -13.99 17.50
N ARG A 51 18.10 -13.75 18.41
CA ARG A 51 19.04 -12.63 18.28
C ARG A 51 20.03 -12.85 17.17
N TRP A 52 20.36 -11.78 16.49
CA TRP A 52 21.27 -11.81 15.36
C TRP A 52 22.62 -12.47 15.66
N ALA A 53 23.20 -12.17 16.83
CA ALA A 53 24.45 -12.76 17.26
C ALA A 53 24.41 -14.30 17.28
N ASN A 54 23.31 -14.88 17.77
CA ASN A 54 23.13 -16.32 17.82
C ASN A 54 22.88 -16.95 16.43
N LEU A 55 22.19 -16.22 15.54
CA LEU A 55 21.95 -16.70 14.16
C LEU A 55 23.22 -16.74 13.34
N VAL A 56 24.12 -15.76 13.49
CA VAL A 56 25.40 -15.70 12.74
C VAL A 56 26.34 -16.84 13.09
N GLU A 57 26.25 -17.38 14.29
CA GLU A 57 27.09 -18.49 14.77
C GLU A 57 26.64 -19.86 14.22
N LYS A 58 25.45 -19.96 13.66
CA LYS A 58 24.91 -21.22 13.12
C LYS A 58 25.61 -21.58 11.81
N THR A 59 26.00 -22.86 11.67
CA THR A 59 26.66 -23.39 10.48
C THR A 59 25.85 -24.49 9.79
N GLU A 60 24.91 -25.10 10.50
CA GLU A 60 24.04 -26.17 10.01
C GLU A 60 22.57 -25.73 10.14
N ASP A 61 21.74 -26.17 9.21
CA ASP A 61 20.30 -25.91 9.17
C ASP A 61 19.95 -24.41 9.34
N VAL A 62 20.77 -23.55 8.77
CA VAL A 62 20.72 -22.09 8.95
C VAL A 62 19.34 -21.53 8.59
N GLY A 63 18.76 -22.01 7.48
CA GLY A 63 17.42 -21.58 7.05
C GLY A 63 16.33 -21.97 8.04
N GLU A 64 16.36 -23.19 8.54
CA GLU A 64 15.42 -23.69 9.54
C GLU A 64 15.55 -22.89 10.85
N ARG A 65 16.78 -22.54 11.25
CA ARG A 65 17.02 -21.69 12.44
C ARG A 65 16.49 -20.27 12.28
N ILE A 66 16.56 -19.70 11.08
CA ILE A 66 15.97 -18.40 10.80
C ILE A 66 14.44 -18.48 10.87
N ASP A 67 13.84 -19.55 10.33
CA ASP A 67 12.39 -19.75 10.39
C ASP A 67 11.90 -19.95 11.84
N GLU A 68 12.65 -20.70 12.66
CA GLU A 68 12.39 -20.82 14.10
C GLU A 68 12.46 -19.48 14.82
N ALA A 69 13.50 -18.67 14.53
CA ALA A 69 13.66 -17.34 15.10
C ALA A 69 12.50 -16.41 14.72
N PHE A 70 12.04 -16.47 13.48
CA PHE A 70 10.90 -15.71 13.01
C PHE A 70 9.60 -16.12 13.72
N ALA A 71 9.35 -17.42 13.87
CA ALA A 71 8.20 -17.91 14.61
C ALA A 71 8.23 -17.49 16.10
N GLU A 72 9.41 -17.47 16.70
CA GLU A 72 9.63 -17.02 18.07
C GLU A 72 9.30 -15.52 18.25
N ILE A 73 9.79 -14.67 17.33
CA ILE A 73 9.50 -13.24 17.32
C ILE A 73 8.01 -12.98 17.12
N GLU A 74 7.36 -13.68 16.20
CA GLU A 74 5.90 -13.54 15.98
C GLU A 74 5.08 -13.90 17.22
N ARG A 75 5.47 -14.92 17.98
CA ARG A 75 4.78 -15.28 19.22
C ARG A 75 4.79 -14.18 20.28
N GLN A 76 5.84 -13.37 20.28
CA GLN A 76 5.96 -12.22 21.19
C GLN A 76 5.30 -10.95 20.64
N ASN A 77 5.05 -10.89 19.32
CA ASN A 77 4.61 -9.69 18.62
C ASN A 77 3.32 -9.95 17.83
N SER A 78 2.17 -9.66 18.41
CA SER A 78 0.87 -9.87 17.76
C SER A 78 0.72 -9.09 16.44
N SER A 79 1.35 -7.92 16.35
CA SER A 79 1.37 -7.10 15.13
C SER A 79 2.10 -7.75 13.95
N LEU A 80 2.99 -8.72 14.21
CA LEU A 80 3.77 -9.43 13.22
C LEU A 80 3.22 -10.84 12.91
N GLU A 81 2.08 -11.23 13.48
CA GLU A 81 1.49 -12.55 13.26
C GLU A 81 1.37 -12.89 11.75
N LYS A 82 1.95 -14.01 11.34
CA LYS A 82 2.02 -14.51 9.95
C LYS A 82 2.77 -13.60 8.95
N VAL A 83 3.53 -12.62 9.44
CA VAL A 83 4.32 -11.70 8.59
C VAL A 83 5.67 -12.30 8.28
N LEU A 84 6.41 -12.69 9.29
CA LEU A 84 7.77 -13.24 9.16
C LEU A 84 7.73 -14.69 8.67
N THR A 85 6.82 -15.50 9.21
CA THR A 85 6.63 -16.89 8.79
C THR A 85 6.05 -17.05 7.38
N ALA A 86 5.61 -15.96 6.74
CA ALA A 86 5.31 -15.95 5.32
C ALA A 86 6.58 -16.12 4.44
N ILE A 87 7.75 -15.87 5.01
CA ILE A 87 9.07 -16.00 4.35
C ILE A 87 9.72 -17.28 4.88
N GLN A 88 9.91 -18.28 4.03
CA GLN A 88 10.50 -19.57 4.43
C GLN A 88 11.93 -19.67 3.97
N PHE A 89 12.88 -19.68 4.89
CA PHE A 89 14.31 -19.81 4.65
C PHE A 89 14.79 -21.27 4.64
N GLY A 90 14.02 -22.18 5.23
CA GLY A 90 14.33 -23.61 5.31
C GLY A 90 14.22 -24.37 3.98
N ASP A 91 13.77 -23.74 2.90
CA ASP A 91 13.70 -24.34 1.57
C ASP A 91 15.12 -24.44 0.96
N LYS A 92 15.78 -25.58 1.21
CA LYS A 92 17.17 -25.86 0.79
C LYS A 92 17.35 -25.91 -0.75
N GLU A 93 16.27 -26.10 -1.51
CA GLU A 93 16.32 -26.06 -2.98
C GLU A 93 16.46 -24.61 -3.49
N LYS A 94 15.93 -23.65 -2.76
CA LYS A 94 16.01 -22.21 -3.09
C LYS A 94 17.18 -21.50 -2.42
N LEU A 95 17.50 -21.88 -1.16
CA LEU A 95 18.52 -21.22 -0.35
C LEU A 95 19.44 -22.25 0.30
N SER A 96 20.65 -22.34 -0.18
CA SER A 96 21.66 -23.20 0.46
C SER A 96 22.16 -22.59 1.78
N ASN A 97 22.56 -23.44 2.73
CA ASN A 97 23.20 -23.01 3.98
C ASN A 97 24.39 -22.06 3.73
N GLU A 98 25.17 -22.35 2.69
CA GLU A 98 26.37 -21.57 2.34
C GLU A 98 25.97 -20.14 1.90
N LEU A 99 24.91 -19.99 1.11
CA LEU A 99 24.39 -18.68 0.71
C LEU A 99 23.88 -17.91 1.93
N LEU A 100 23.11 -18.56 2.80
CA LEU A 100 22.57 -17.93 4.00
C LEU A 100 23.68 -17.49 4.96
N MET A 101 24.69 -18.33 5.20
CA MET A 101 25.86 -17.93 6.00
C MET A 101 26.61 -16.74 5.41
N ARG A 102 26.75 -16.66 4.09
CA ARG A 102 27.37 -15.51 3.43
C ARG A 102 26.55 -14.24 3.63
N LEU A 103 25.23 -14.31 3.50
CA LEU A 103 24.31 -13.19 3.73
C LEU A 103 24.37 -12.74 5.18
N LEU A 104 24.26 -13.66 6.14
CA LEU A 104 24.36 -13.34 7.57
C LEU A 104 25.67 -12.65 7.91
N ARG A 105 26.81 -13.17 7.43
CA ARG A 105 28.12 -12.56 7.65
C ARG A 105 28.25 -11.18 6.99
N HIS A 106 27.65 -10.99 5.83
CA HIS A 106 27.64 -9.70 5.15
C HIS A 106 26.89 -8.66 5.97
N PHE A 107 25.64 -8.94 6.36
CA PHE A 107 24.85 -8.03 7.20
C PHE A 107 25.45 -7.81 8.59
N ASN A 108 26.19 -8.80 9.13
CA ASN A 108 26.84 -8.67 10.43
C ASN A 108 27.93 -7.58 10.48
N GLN A 109 28.47 -7.18 9.31
CA GLN A 109 29.43 -6.07 9.22
C GLN A 109 28.81 -4.71 9.48
N HIS A 110 27.47 -4.61 9.46
CA HIS A 110 26.72 -3.37 9.62
C HIS A 110 25.91 -3.38 10.91
N LYS A 111 26.02 -2.31 11.68
CA LYS A 111 25.14 -2.07 12.83
C LYS A 111 23.94 -1.26 12.39
N LEU A 112 22.74 -1.79 12.59
CA LEU A 112 21.48 -1.20 12.18
C LEU A 112 20.67 -0.64 13.36
N GLY A 113 21.29 -0.41 14.51
CA GLY A 113 20.69 0.23 15.68
C GLY A 113 20.44 1.73 15.47
N ASN A 114 19.65 2.34 16.37
CA ASN A 114 19.29 3.77 16.27
C ASN A 114 20.50 4.68 16.34
N LYS A 115 21.49 4.34 17.17
CA LYS A 115 22.72 5.13 17.35
C LYS A 115 23.63 5.13 16.12
N ASN A 116 23.44 4.18 15.21
CA ASN A 116 24.27 4.00 14.02
C ASN A 116 23.67 4.62 12.76
N LEU A 117 22.40 5.06 12.81
CA LEU A 117 21.71 5.67 11.68
C LEU A 117 21.78 7.20 11.79
N TYR A 118 22.20 7.88 10.72
CA TYR A 118 22.27 9.35 10.70
C TYR A 118 20.87 10.00 10.69
N LYS A 119 19.84 9.27 10.29
CA LYS A 119 18.42 9.65 10.44
C LYS A 119 17.58 8.42 10.79
N PRO A 120 16.50 8.59 11.59
CA PRO A 120 15.66 7.47 12.04
C PRO A 120 15.05 6.65 10.88
N ASP A 121 14.65 7.33 9.80
CA ASP A 121 13.91 6.73 8.68
C ASP A 121 14.84 6.07 7.62
N LEU A 122 16.17 6.12 7.81
CA LEU A 122 17.15 5.63 6.82
C LEU A 122 16.91 4.19 6.37
N LEU A 123 16.54 3.30 7.30
CA LEU A 123 16.29 1.90 6.97
C LEU A 123 14.97 1.72 6.23
N GLY A 124 13.96 2.49 6.55
CA GLY A 124 12.73 2.55 5.78
C GLY A 124 13.00 2.99 4.34
N ASP A 125 13.75 4.08 4.16
CA ASP A 125 14.15 4.55 2.83
C ASP A 125 14.96 3.50 2.05
N ALA A 126 15.90 2.82 2.72
CA ALA A 126 16.66 1.72 2.10
C ALA A 126 15.76 0.54 1.74
N TYR A 127 14.75 0.25 2.54
CA TYR A 127 13.77 -0.79 2.29
C TYR A 127 12.89 -0.45 1.07
N GLU A 128 12.41 0.79 0.96
CA GLU A 128 11.67 1.27 -0.21
C GLU A 128 12.53 1.25 -1.48
N TYR A 129 13.80 1.65 -1.39
CA TYR A 129 14.74 1.55 -2.50
C TYR A 129 14.90 0.10 -3.00
N LEU A 130 15.04 -0.86 -2.08
CA LEU A 130 15.12 -2.28 -2.44
C LEU A 130 13.81 -2.78 -3.06
N ILE A 131 12.64 -2.35 -2.56
CA ILE A 131 11.34 -2.68 -3.16
C ILE A 131 11.31 -2.18 -4.62
N ALA A 132 11.71 -0.94 -4.87
CA ALA A 132 11.76 -0.36 -6.20
C ALA A 132 12.69 -1.15 -7.13
N MET A 133 13.92 -1.47 -6.68
CA MET A 133 14.88 -2.25 -7.45
C MET A 133 14.37 -3.66 -7.79
N PHE A 134 13.75 -4.35 -6.83
CA PHE A 134 13.18 -5.68 -7.08
C PHE A 134 11.91 -5.64 -7.92
N ALA A 135 11.15 -4.54 -7.90
CA ALA A 135 10.02 -4.35 -8.81
C ALA A 135 10.48 -4.23 -10.26
N ASP A 136 11.60 -3.56 -10.51
CA ASP A 136 12.20 -3.46 -11.84
C ASP A 136 12.69 -4.82 -12.35
N ASP A 137 13.42 -5.58 -11.53
CA ASP A 137 13.94 -6.91 -11.86
C ASP A 137 12.83 -7.97 -12.05
N ALA A 138 11.75 -7.89 -11.28
CA ALA A 138 10.65 -8.85 -11.34
C ALA A 138 9.75 -8.71 -12.58
N GLY A 139 9.95 -7.71 -13.41
CA GLY A 139 9.23 -7.49 -14.65
C GLY A 139 7.73 -7.27 -14.41
N LYS A 140 6.86 -7.83 -15.29
CA LYS A 140 5.39 -7.62 -15.23
C LYS A 140 4.76 -7.88 -13.86
N LYS A 141 5.34 -8.76 -13.05
CA LYS A 141 4.81 -9.06 -11.71
C LYS A 141 5.25 -8.03 -10.66
N GLY A 142 6.39 -7.37 -10.84
CA GLY A 142 6.87 -6.35 -9.92
C GLY A 142 6.07 -5.05 -9.99
N GLY A 143 5.70 -4.63 -11.19
CA GLY A 143 4.91 -3.41 -11.41
C GLY A 143 3.47 -3.45 -10.86
N GLU A 144 2.96 -4.63 -10.48
CA GLU A 144 1.66 -4.75 -9.81
C GLU A 144 1.73 -4.39 -8.31
N PHE A 145 2.93 -4.28 -7.73
CA PHE A 145 3.12 -4.10 -6.28
C PHE A 145 3.80 -2.79 -5.90
N TYR A 146 4.30 -2.05 -6.86
CA TYR A 146 5.06 -0.84 -6.61
C TYR A 146 4.54 0.33 -7.45
N THR A 147 4.28 1.45 -6.79
CA THR A 147 3.97 2.74 -7.42
C THR A 147 5.22 3.63 -7.35
N PRO A 148 5.65 4.27 -8.45
CA PRO A 148 6.78 5.20 -8.40
C PRO A 148 6.60 6.26 -7.32
N HIS A 149 7.64 6.49 -6.53
CA HIS A 149 7.61 7.38 -5.38
C HIS A 149 7.10 8.79 -5.74
N GLU A 150 7.51 9.30 -6.87
CA GLU A 150 7.14 10.63 -7.35
C GLU A 150 5.65 10.76 -7.68
N VAL A 151 5.03 9.67 -8.13
CA VAL A 151 3.57 9.62 -8.35
C VAL A 151 2.84 9.58 -7.01
N VAL A 152 3.39 8.84 -6.04
CA VAL A 152 2.84 8.78 -4.68
C VAL A 152 2.88 10.17 -4.02
N GLU A 153 4.02 10.84 -4.10
CA GLU A 153 4.21 12.20 -3.59
C GLU A 153 3.23 13.19 -4.22
N LEU A 154 3.06 13.13 -5.55
CA LEU A 154 2.07 13.95 -6.24
C LEU A 154 0.66 13.73 -5.70
N ILE A 155 0.21 12.46 -5.57
CA ILE A 155 -1.12 12.13 -5.07
C ILE A 155 -1.31 12.67 -3.65
N VAL A 156 -0.34 12.44 -2.78
CA VAL A 156 -0.39 12.88 -1.38
C VAL A 156 -0.48 14.41 -1.30
N LYS A 157 0.30 15.15 -2.08
CA LYS A 157 0.21 16.61 -2.15
C LYS A 157 -1.14 17.12 -2.66
N LEU A 158 -1.76 16.41 -3.63
CA LEU A 158 -3.08 16.79 -4.16
C LEU A 158 -4.22 16.60 -3.18
N ILE A 159 -4.19 15.52 -2.35
CA ILE A 159 -5.28 15.23 -1.40
C ILE A 159 -5.03 15.78 0.01
N ASP A 160 -3.78 16.16 0.30
CA ASP A 160 -3.35 16.81 1.54
C ASP A 160 -3.88 16.11 2.81
N PRO A 161 -3.31 14.95 3.19
CA PRO A 161 -3.62 14.32 4.47
C PRO A 161 -3.14 15.19 5.62
N GLN A 162 -3.97 15.35 6.65
CA GLN A 162 -3.73 16.23 7.79
C GLN A 162 -3.58 15.45 9.09
N PRO A 163 -3.02 16.05 10.14
CA PRO A 163 -2.96 15.45 11.47
C PRO A 163 -4.33 14.93 11.92
N THR A 164 -4.33 13.81 12.63
CA THR A 164 -5.49 13.06 13.11
C THR A 164 -6.32 12.32 12.06
N HIS A 165 -6.00 12.47 10.77
CA HIS A 165 -6.73 11.75 9.73
C HIS A 165 -6.52 10.24 9.81
N GLU A 166 -7.57 9.51 9.46
CA GLU A 166 -7.57 8.10 9.13
C GLU A 166 -7.36 7.95 7.63
N ILE A 167 -6.26 7.31 7.23
CA ILE A 167 -5.83 7.20 5.83
C ILE A 167 -5.89 5.74 5.40
N TYR A 168 -6.51 5.47 4.26
CA TYR A 168 -6.72 4.11 3.78
C TYR A 168 -6.20 3.87 2.37
N ASP A 169 -5.50 2.74 2.19
CA ASP A 169 -5.14 2.21 0.87
C ASP A 169 -5.75 0.81 0.68
N PRO A 170 -6.83 0.67 -0.13
CA PRO A 170 -7.49 -0.61 -0.38
C PRO A 170 -6.69 -1.57 -1.26
N THR A 171 -5.61 -1.13 -1.89
CA THR A 171 -4.72 -1.92 -2.74
C THR A 171 -3.26 -1.65 -2.38
N ASN A 172 -2.98 -1.86 -1.11
CA ASN A 172 -1.87 -1.32 -0.36
C ASN A 172 -0.47 -1.65 -0.94
N GLY A 173 -0.35 -2.71 -1.74
CA GLY A 173 0.94 -3.11 -2.27
C GLY A 173 1.99 -3.23 -1.16
N SER A 174 3.13 -2.58 -1.33
CA SER A 174 4.22 -2.52 -0.35
C SER A 174 4.00 -1.52 0.80
N GLY A 175 2.91 -0.76 0.79
CA GLY A 175 2.61 0.25 1.81
C GLY A 175 3.22 1.64 1.56
N GLY A 176 3.93 1.84 0.46
CA GLY A 176 4.62 3.11 0.18
C GLY A 176 3.71 4.34 0.15
N MET A 177 2.46 4.21 -0.31
CA MET A 177 1.50 5.32 -0.27
C MET A 177 1.15 5.76 1.16
N LEU A 178 1.00 4.82 2.07
CA LEU A 178 0.72 5.11 3.48
C LEU A 178 1.94 5.72 4.18
N VAL A 179 3.14 5.22 3.88
CA VAL A 179 4.41 5.76 4.39
C VAL A 179 4.56 7.23 3.95
N GLU A 180 4.33 7.52 2.67
CA GLU A 180 4.44 8.89 2.14
C GLU A 180 3.38 9.83 2.74
N ALA A 181 2.15 9.36 2.93
CA ALA A 181 1.11 10.15 3.60
C ALA A 181 1.49 10.51 5.05
N ALA A 182 2.11 9.59 5.78
CA ALA A 182 2.62 9.84 7.13
C ALA A 182 3.82 10.80 7.11
N ARG A 183 4.73 10.68 6.13
CA ARG A 183 5.86 11.60 5.91
C ARG A 183 5.35 13.00 5.64
N HIS A 184 4.38 13.17 4.74
CA HIS A 184 3.76 14.45 4.44
C HIS A 184 3.21 15.16 5.68
N ILE A 185 2.48 14.43 6.54
CA ILE A 185 1.95 15.00 7.79
C ILE A 185 3.08 15.46 8.72
N LYS A 186 4.12 14.64 8.89
CA LYS A 186 5.28 14.97 9.72
C LYS A 186 5.99 16.24 9.24
N GLU A 187 6.15 16.41 7.93
CA GLU A 187 6.94 17.49 7.34
C GLU A 187 6.17 18.79 7.16
N ASN A 188 4.88 18.72 6.82
CA ASN A 188 4.09 19.89 6.48
C ASN A 188 3.27 20.45 7.65
N TYR A 189 3.18 19.73 8.77
CA TYR A 189 2.42 20.15 9.96
C TYR A 189 3.29 20.18 11.23
N PRO A 190 4.26 21.12 11.34
CA PRO A 190 5.28 21.10 12.41
C PRO A 190 4.69 21.23 13.82
N GLU A 191 3.50 21.84 13.97
CA GLU A 191 2.90 22.08 15.28
C GLU A 191 2.18 20.84 15.84
N ASN A 192 1.54 20.03 14.99
CA ASN A 192 0.69 18.93 15.40
C ASN A 192 0.80 17.67 14.52
N GLY A 193 1.71 17.66 13.57
CA GLY A 193 1.97 16.51 12.68
C GLY A 193 2.62 15.32 13.38
N MET A 194 3.14 15.52 14.58
CA MET A 194 3.73 14.46 15.40
C MET A 194 3.01 14.33 16.74
N MET A 195 2.81 13.09 17.19
CA MET A 195 2.27 12.74 18.48
C MET A 195 3.04 11.56 19.06
N MET A 196 3.57 11.70 20.28
CA MET A 196 4.33 10.63 20.96
C MET A 196 5.49 10.05 20.12
N GLY A 197 6.17 10.90 19.34
CA GLY A 197 7.30 10.47 18.48
C GLY A 197 6.93 9.79 17.16
N LYS A 198 5.64 9.73 16.84
CA LYS A 198 5.12 9.18 15.57
C LYS A 198 4.29 10.21 14.82
N PRO A 199 4.13 10.08 13.49
CA PRO A 199 3.18 10.90 12.73
C PRO A 199 1.77 10.79 13.31
N ASN A 200 1.11 11.93 13.47
CA ASN A 200 -0.22 12.03 14.09
C ASN A 200 -1.33 11.66 13.09
N CYS A 201 -1.39 10.40 12.71
CA CYS A 201 -2.42 9.84 11.83
C CYS A 201 -2.62 8.36 12.13
N LYS A 202 -3.68 7.79 11.56
CA LYS A 202 -3.91 6.35 11.59
C LYS A 202 -3.89 5.81 10.17
N LEU A 203 -3.14 4.74 9.95
CA LEU A 203 -2.93 4.13 8.65
C LEU A 203 -3.66 2.80 8.55
N TYR A 204 -4.38 2.63 7.46
CA TYR A 204 -5.14 1.41 7.17
C TYR A 204 -4.81 0.94 5.76
N GLY A 205 -4.57 -0.35 5.60
CA GLY A 205 -4.28 -0.93 4.30
C GLY A 205 -4.94 -2.28 4.10
N GLN A 206 -5.15 -2.65 2.86
CA GLN A 206 -5.58 -3.99 2.52
C GLN A 206 -4.80 -4.51 1.30
N GLU A 207 -4.25 -5.73 1.43
CA GLU A 207 -3.47 -6.37 0.37
C GLU A 207 -3.89 -7.84 0.23
N LYS A 208 -4.07 -8.28 -1.02
CA LYS A 208 -4.50 -9.66 -1.32
C LYS A 208 -3.37 -10.67 -1.24
N ASN A 209 -2.20 -10.31 -1.76
CA ASN A 209 -1.04 -11.19 -1.86
C ASN A 209 -0.34 -11.32 -0.51
N LEU A 210 -0.11 -12.56 -0.05
CA LEU A 210 0.52 -12.83 1.25
C LEU A 210 1.93 -12.23 1.34
N GLY A 211 2.77 -12.42 0.32
CA GLY A 211 4.16 -11.93 0.34
C GLY A 211 4.21 -10.40 0.33
N THR A 212 3.39 -9.77 -0.51
CA THR A 212 3.30 -8.30 -0.59
C THR A 212 2.71 -7.71 0.69
N TRP A 213 1.71 -8.35 1.29
CA TRP A 213 1.16 -7.98 2.58
C TRP A 213 2.24 -8.03 3.69
N ALA A 214 3.06 -9.08 3.72
CA ALA A 214 4.18 -9.19 4.67
C ALA A 214 5.21 -8.06 4.45
N ILE A 215 5.56 -7.76 3.19
CA ILE A 215 6.43 -6.63 2.84
C ILE A 215 5.85 -5.31 3.38
N ALA A 216 4.55 -5.06 3.18
CA ALA A 216 3.89 -3.85 3.66
C ALA A 216 3.95 -3.72 5.18
N LYS A 217 3.68 -4.80 5.91
CA LYS A 217 3.78 -4.81 7.39
C LYS A 217 5.19 -4.49 7.86
N LEU A 218 6.21 -5.07 7.23
CA LEU A 218 7.61 -4.77 7.53
C LEU A 218 7.97 -3.32 7.19
N ASN A 219 7.46 -2.79 6.08
CA ASN A 219 7.69 -1.40 5.68
C ASN A 219 7.13 -0.41 6.71
N ILE A 220 5.88 -0.58 7.10
CA ILE A 220 5.23 0.22 8.16
C ILE A 220 6.04 0.15 9.46
N PHE A 221 6.48 -1.05 9.87
CA PHE A 221 7.28 -1.25 11.07
C PHE A 221 8.65 -0.54 10.99
N LEU A 222 9.37 -0.66 9.88
CA LEU A 222 10.70 -0.07 9.70
C LEU A 222 10.68 1.45 9.68
N HIS A 223 9.57 2.05 9.24
CA HIS A 223 9.32 3.50 9.32
C HIS A 223 8.80 3.94 10.70
N ASN A 224 8.72 3.05 11.69
CA ASN A 224 8.17 3.32 13.02
C ASN A 224 6.75 3.90 12.97
N LEU A 225 5.92 3.36 12.10
CA LEU A 225 4.53 3.76 11.90
C LEU A 225 3.57 2.76 12.54
N ASP A 226 2.41 3.25 12.94
CA ASP A 226 1.29 2.40 13.36
C ASP A 226 0.33 2.24 12.18
N GLY A 227 0.12 0.99 11.74
CA GLY A 227 -0.76 0.72 10.61
C GLY A 227 -1.50 -0.62 10.75
N ASP A 228 -2.82 -0.59 10.56
CA ASP A 228 -3.67 -1.78 10.47
C ASP A 228 -3.73 -2.27 9.03
N ILE A 229 -2.77 -3.11 8.65
CA ILE A 229 -2.69 -3.67 7.30
C ILE A 229 -3.27 -5.08 7.31
N LYS A 230 -4.44 -5.23 6.68
CA LYS A 230 -5.17 -6.49 6.62
C LYS A 230 -4.96 -7.23 5.31
N ARG A 231 -4.97 -8.57 5.40
CA ARG A 231 -4.88 -9.42 4.21
C ARG A 231 -6.27 -9.79 3.69
N GLY A 232 -6.52 -9.58 2.41
CA GLY A 232 -7.77 -9.97 1.76
C GLY A 232 -7.99 -9.30 0.41
N ASP A 233 -8.86 -9.89 -0.39
CA ASP A 233 -9.31 -9.29 -1.65
C ASP A 233 -10.33 -8.17 -1.35
N THR A 234 -9.98 -6.95 -1.65
CA THR A 234 -10.77 -5.76 -1.35
C THR A 234 -12.16 -5.74 -2.00
N LEU A 235 -12.27 -6.27 -3.21
CA LEU A 235 -13.55 -6.30 -3.92
C LEU A 235 -14.45 -7.42 -3.41
N VAL A 236 -13.88 -8.59 -3.12
CA VAL A 236 -14.65 -9.78 -2.73
C VAL A 236 -14.84 -9.87 -1.22
N ASN A 237 -13.82 -9.51 -0.44
CA ASN A 237 -13.79 -9.64 1.01
C ASN A 237 -13.11 -8.45 1.68
N PRO A 238 -13.74 -7.26 1.68
CA PRO A 238 -13.22 -6.10 2.40
C PRO A 238 -13.08 -6.42 3.89
N GLN A 239 -11.92 -6.06 4.47
CA GLN A 239 -11.55 -6.40 5.84
C GLN A 239 -11.78 -5.25 6.84
N HIS A 240 -11.74 -3.99 6.38
CA HIS A 240 -12.02 -2.83 7.22
C HIS A 240 -13.52 -2.57 7.25
N LYS A 241 -14.13 -2.93 8.40
CA LYS A 241 -15.58 -2.91 8.62
C LYS A 241 -15.93 -2.14 9.89
N ASP A 242 -17.08 -1.49 9.85
CA ASP A 242 -17.73 -0.90 11.02
C ASP A 242 -19.15 -1.48 11.12
N GLY A 243 -19.34 -2.36 12.11
CA GLY A 243 -20.54 -3.17 12.23
C GLY A 243 -20.79 -4.01 10.98
N ASN A 244 -21.95 -3.82 10.35
CA ASN A 244 -22.32 -4.51 9.10
C ASN A 244 -21.90 -3.74 7.82
N GLY A 245 -21.31 -2.53 7.97
CA GLY A 245 -20.88 -1.67 6.87
C GLY A 245 -19.38 -1.68 6.64
N LEU A 246 -18.95 -0.86 5.69
CA LEU A 246 -17.53 -0.56 5.51
C LEU A 246 -17.12 0.54 6.50
N GLN A 247 -15.91 0.42 7.04
CA GLN A 247 -15.26 1.54 7.72
C GLN A 247 -14.98 2.65 6.70
N THR A 248 -15.14 3.90 7.11
CA THR A 248 -14.90 5.08 6.27
C THR A 248 -13.74 5.91 6.78
N PHE A 249 -13.01 6.55 5.86
CA PHE A 249 -11.74 7.20 6.12
C PHE A 249 -11.73 8.64 5.62
N ASP A 250 -10.88 9.49 6.23
CA ASP A 250 -10.73 10.91 5.87
C ASP A 250 -10.03 11.07 4.51
N ARG A 251 -9.03 10.21 4.25
CA ARG A 251 -8.31 10.16 3.00
C ARG A 251 -8.21 8.72 2.50
N VAL A 252 -8.50 8.53 1.23
CA VAL A 252 -8.28 7.25 0.56
C VAL A 252 -7.33 7.48 -0.60
N ILE A 253 -6.23 6.73 -0.61
CA ILE A 253 -5.19 6.78 -1.65
C ILE A 253 -5.05 5.40 -2.24
N SER A 254 -4.87 5.29 -3.55
CA SER A 254 -4.79 3.98 -4.16
C SER A 254 -4.19 4.02 -5.55
N ASN A 255 -3.40 3.01 -5.87
CA ASN A 255 -3.06 2.63 -7.23
C ASN A 255 -3.58 1.20 -7.49
N PRO A 256 -4.87 1.04 -7.87
CA PRO A 256 -5.42 -0.29 -8.10
C PRO A 256 -4.75 -0.98 -9.29
N PRO A 257 -4.65 -2.30 -9.29
CA PRO A 257 -4.13 -3.02 -10.43
C PRO A 257 -5.03 -2.84 -11.66
N PHE A 258 -4.43 -2.45 -12.80
CA PHE A 258 -5.17 -2.04 -13.98
C PHE A 258 -5.87 -3.20 -14.67
N SER A 259 -7.15 -3.00 -14.97
CA SER A 259 -7.97 -3.88 -15.83
C SER A 259 -7.97 -5.35 -15.42
N ILE A 260 -8.02 -5.63 -14.11
CA ILE A 260 -8.17 -7.00 -13.61
C ILE A 260 -9.42 -7.64 -14.20
N LYS A 261 -9.25 -8.87 -14.66
CA LYS A 261 -10.32 -9.71 -15.18
C LYS A 261 -10.86 -10.63 -14.08
N GLU A 262 -12.13 -11.00 -14.23
CA GLU A 262 -12.79 -11.98 -13.36
C GLU A 262 -12.73 -11.61 -11.87
N TRP A 263 -12.92 -10.30 -11.58
CA TRP A 263 -12.79 -9.72 -10.25
C TRP A 263 -13.87 -10.16 -9.24
N TRP A 264 -14.90 -10.85 -9.73
CA TRP A 264 -15.90 -11.52 -8.89
C TRP A 264 -16.40 -12.79 -9.56
N GLU A 265 -16.82 -13.75 -8.74
CA GLU A 265 -17.40 -15.01 -9.19
C GLU A 265 -18.92 -14.95 -9.08
N PRO A 266 -19.69 -15.31 -10.12
CA PRO A 266 -21.12 -15.41 -10.03
C PRO A 266 -21.51 -16.54 -9.06
N LEU A 267 -22.51 -16.29 -8.19
CA LEU A 267 -22.95 -17.25 -7.16
C LEU A 267 -23.63 -18.50 -7.76
N GLU A 268 -24.15 -18.41 -8.99
CA GLU A 268 -24.70 -19.55 -9.75
C GLU A 268 -24.22 -19.46 -11.20
N ILE A 269 -23.45 -20.43 -11.64
CA ILE A 269 -23.07 -20.59 -13.04
C ILE A 269 -24.24 -21.29 -13.75
N ASN A 270 -25.26 -20.56 -14.17
CA ASN A 270 -26.18 -21.02 -15.19
C ASN A 270 -25.44 -20.97 -16.53
N LYS A 271 -24.75 -22.05 -16.86
CA LYS A 271 -24.13 -22.21 -18.18
C LYS A 271 -25.24 -22.26 -19.24
N LYS A 272 -25.59 -21.11 -19.81
CA LYS A 272 -26.42 -21.08 -21.02
C LYS A 272 -25.50 -21.31 -22.20
N THR A 273 -25.58 -22.50 -22.78
CA THR A 273 -24.97 -22.77 -24.10
C THR A 273 -25.93 -22.37 -25.21
N LYS A 274 -25.43 -21.71 -26.25
CA LYS A 274 -26.11 -21.54 -27.52
C LYS A 274 -25.33 -22.30 -28.58
N THR A 275 -26.05 -23.00 -29.42
CA THR A 275 -25.45 -23.64 -30.59
C THR A 275 -25.14 -22.56 -31.64
N ASP A 276 -23.88 -22.46 -32.04
CA ASP A 276 -23.46 -21.55 -33.12
C ASP A 276 -23.96 -22.01 -34.49
N LYS A 277 -23.76 -21.17 -35.52
CA LYS A 277 -24.18 -21.49 -36.91
C LYS A 277 -23.49 -22.73 -37.48
N LYS A 278 -22.51 -23.31 -36.79
CA LYS A 278 -21.76 -24.51 -37.18
C LYS A 278 -22.15 -25.73 -36.33
N GLY A 279 -23.19 -25.63 -35.48
CA GLY A 279 -23.66 -26.72 -34.66
C GLY A 279 -22.82 -26.95 -33.38
N LYS A 280 -21.91 -26.06 -33.06
CA LYS A 280 -21.06 -26.16 -31.87
C LYS A 280 -21.68 -25.42 -30.70
N GLU A 281 -21.78 -26.07 -29.53
CA GLU A 281 -22.18 -25.39 -28.30
C GLU A 281 -21.13 -24.35 -27.90
N VAL A 282 -21.56 -23.11 -27.84
CA VAL A 282 -20.74 -21.96 -27.37
C VAL A 282 -21.36 -21.40 -26.11
N GLU A 283 -20.57 -21.26 -25.07
CA GLU A 283 -21.02 -20.60 -23.84
C GLU A 283 -21.43 -19.14 -24.13
N VAL A 284 -22.69 -18.82 -23.83
CA VAL A 284 -23.17 -17.45 -23.87
C VAL A 284 -22.84 -16.84 -22.51
N ASN A 285 -21.96 -15.83 -22.50
CA ASN A 285 -21.66 -15.07 -21.29
C ASN A 285 -22.97 -14.61 -20.63
N PRO A 286 -23.27 -15.05 -19.39
CA PRO A 286 -24.43 -14.54 -18.64
C PRO A 286 -24.29 -13.02 -18.51
N LYS A 287 -25.42 -12.31 -18.42
CA LYS A 287 -25.42 -10.88 -18.08
C LYS A 287 -25.04 -10.78 -16.60
N TYR A 288 -23.78 -10.52 -16.32
CA TYR A 288 -23.19 -10.53 -14.99
C TYR A 288 -23.71 -9.43 -14.04
N SER A 289 -24.26 -8.34 -14.58
CA SER A 289 -24.67 -7.17 -13.82
C SER A 289 -25.83 -7.39 -12.84
N SER A 290 -26.64 -8.45 -13.01
CA SER A 290 -27.77 -8.75 -12.14
C SER A 290 -27.50 -9.80 -11.07
N GLU A 291 -26.29 -10.41 -11.04
CA GLU A 291 -25.96 -11.55 -10.21
C GLU A 291 -24.95 -11.23 -9.09
N LEU A 292 -24.28 -10.07 -9.16
CA LEU A 292 -23.36 -9.65 -8.11
C LEU A 292 -24.14 -9.21 -6.85
N LYS A 293 -23.98 -9.98 -5.77
CA LYS A 293 -24.47 -9.62 -4.45
C LYS A 293 -23.40 -8.83 -3.73
N ASP A 294 -23.63 -7.54 -3.54
CA ASP A 294 -22.77 -6.67 -2.74
C ASP A 294 -23.49 -6.26 -1.45
N PRO A 295 -23.12 -6.85 -0.29
CA PRO A 295 -23.78 -6.54 0.98
C PRO A 295 -23.52 -5.12 1.48
N TYR A 296 -22.56 -4.42 0.85
CA TYR A 296 -22.15 -3.06 1.26
C TYR A 296 -22.72 -1.96 0.39
N GLY A 297 -23.52 -2.28 -0.64
CA GLY A 297 -24.13 -1.30 -1.52
C GLY A 297 -23.18 -0.47 -2.38
N ARG A 298 -21.93 -0.93 -2.58
CA ARG A 298 -20.88 -0.16 -3.26
C ARG A 298 -21.16 0.17 -4.71
N PHE A 299 -21.84 -0.72 -5.41
CA PHE A 299 -22.00 -0.65 -6.87
C PHE A 299 -23.32 -0.03 -7.32
N GLY A 300 -23.83 0.95 -6.57
CA GLY A 300 -25.08 1.65 -6.87
C GLY A 300 -25.05 2.42 -8.19
N LEU A 301 -23.90 2.96 -8.60
CA LEU A 301 -23.75 3.62 -9.90
C LEU A 301 -23.81 2.63 -11.08
N GLY A 302 -23.55 1.35 -10.83
CA GLY A 302 -23.54 0.26 -11.81
C GLY A 302 -22.42 -0.73 -11.51
N VAL A 303 -22.58 -1.97 -11.99
CA VAL A 303 -21.54 -2.99 -11.87
C VAL A 303 -20.54 -2.83 -13.00
N ALA A 304 -19.26 -2.68 -12.66
CA ALA A 304 -18.18 -2.61 -13.64
C ALA A 304 -18.09 -3.92 -14.44
N PRO A 305 -17.64 -3.88 -15.71
CA PRO A 305 -17.46 -5.08 -16.49
C PRO A 305 -16.58 -6.11 -15.79
N ARG A 306 -16.95 -7.40 -15.80
CA ARG A 306 -16.15 -8.47 -15.18
C ARG A 306 -14.73 -8.55 -15.73
N THR A 307 -14.54 -8.08 -16.96
CA THR A 307 -13.22 -8.03 -17.62
C THR A 307 -12.36 -6.83 -17.24
N LYS A 308 -12.89 -5.88 -16.43
CA LYS A 308 -12.20 -4.64 -16.06
C LYS A 308 -12.69 -4.12 -14.70
N ALA A 309 -11.92 -4.36 -13.66
CA ALA A 309 -12.26 -3.99 -12.30
C ALA A 309 -12.03 -2.50 -11.95
N ASP A 310 -11.46 -1.72 -12.86
CA ASP A 310 -11.01 -0.35 -12.56
C ASP A 310 -12.08 0.48 -11.83
N LEU A 311 -13.30 0.52 -12.37
CA LEU A 311 -14.41 1.26 -11.75
C LEU A 311 -15.09 0.51 -10.58
N ALA A 312 -14.82 -0.77 -10.38
CA ALA A 312 -15.24 -1.46 -9.17
C ALA A 312 -14.36 -1.03 -7.97
N PHE A 313 -13.05 -0.94 -8.16
CA PHE A 313 -12.16 -0.37 -7.15
C PHE A 313 -12.54 1.07 -6.82
N LEU A 314 -12.79 1.90 -7.83
CA LEU A 314 -13.18 3.30 -7.60
C LEU A 314 -14.46 3.43 -6.76
N GLN A 315 -15.47 2.61 -7.04
CA GLN A 315 -16.71 2.60 -6.26
C GLN A 315 -16.49 2.08 -4.83
N HIS A 316 -15.63 1.07 -4.63
CA HIS A 316 -15.24 0.64 -3.27
C HIS A 316 -14.53 1.76 -2.51
N ILE A 317 -13.60 2.45 -3.14
CA ILE A 317 -12.87 3.61 -2.59
C ILE A 317 -13.85 4.69 -2.14
N ILE A 318 -14.81 5.06 -3.00
CA ILE A 318 -15.85 6.06 -2.67
C ILE A 318 -16.70 5.61 -1.49
N ALA A 319 -17.12 4.34 -1.45
CA ALA A 319 -17.91 3.79 -0.34
C ALA A 319 -17.14 3.75 0.99
N SER A 320 -15.81 3.63 0.92
CA SER A 320 -14.91 3.65 2.10
C SER A 320 -14.42 5.05 2.46
N THR A 321 -14.98 6.11 1.90
CA THR A 321 -14.59 7.49 2.18
C THR A 321 -15.67 8.21 2.97
N LYS A 322 -15.30 8.95 4.04
CA LYS A 322 -16.21 9.80 4.83
C LYS A 322 -16.91 10.85 3.95
N GLU A 323 -17.98 11.43 4.43
CA GLU A 323 -18.79 12.41 3.67
C GLU A 323 -18.00 13.67 3.28
N ASP A 324 -17.00 14.05 4.04
CA ASP A 324 -16.09 15.17 3.78
C ASP A 324 -14.68 14.70 3.36
N GLY A 325 -14.54 13.42 3.09
CA GLY A 325 -13.26 12.83 2.73
C GLY A 325 -12.84 13.13 1.29
N ARG A 326 -11.54 12.97 1.04
CA ARG A 326 -10.92 13.16 -0.27
C ARG A 326 -10.19 11.90 -0.71
N ILE A 327 -10.12 11.72 -2.02
CA ILE A 327 -9.57 10.52 -2.66
C ILE A 327 -8.53 10.93 -3.69
N GLY A 328 -7.42 10.23 -3.72
CA GLY A 328 -6.43 10.28 -4.80
C GLY A 328 -6.21 8.90 -5.36
N VAL A 329 -6.57 8.68 -6.62
CA VAL A 329 -6.49 7.35 -7.24
C VAL A 329 -5.84 7.40 -8.60
N VAL A 330 -4.95 6.43 -8.87
CA VAL A 330 -4.39 6.22 -10.21
C VAL A 330 -5.35 5.37 -11.02
N VAL A 331 -5.62 5.80 -12.23
CA VAL A 331 -6.49 5.06 -13.17
C VAL A 331 -5.86 5.01 -14.57
N PRO A 332 -6.04 3.92 -15.33
CA PRO A 332 -5.65 3.91 -16.73
C PRO A 332 -6.55 4.86 -17.54
N HIS A 333 -6.00 5.55 -18.54
CA HIS A 333 -6.75 6.51 -19.37
C HIS A 333 -8.07 5.95 -19.91
N GLY A 334 -8.15 4.65 -20.14
CA GLY A 334 -9.37 4.00 -20.61
C GLY A 334 -10.60 4.25 -19.73
N VAL A 335 -10.40 4.42 -18.41
CA VAL A 335 -11.50 4.75 -17.47
C VAL A 335 -12.18 6.07 -17.85
N LEU A 336 -11.44 7.01 -18.44
CA LEU A 336 -11.92 8.35 -18.73
C LEU A 336 -12.84 8.41 -19.98
N PHE A 337 -12.76 7.43 -20.90
CA PHE A 337 -13.47 7.52 -22.17
C PHE A 337 -14.24 6.25 -22.61
N ARG A 338 -13.95 5.07 -22.00
CA ARG A 338 -14.68 3.85 -22.40
C ARG A 338 -16.17 4.01 -22.14
N GLU A 339 -16.97 3.46 -23.05
CA GLU A 339 -18.42 3.50 -23.00
C GLU A 339 -19.05 2.27 -22.32
N GLY A 340 -20.36 2.07 -22.50
CA GLY A 340 -21.09 0.96 -21.91
C GLY A 340 -21.30 1.14 -20.41
N ASP A 341 -21.05 0.10 -19.63
CA ASP A 341 -21.26 0.14 -18.18
C ASP A 341 -20.26 1.07 -17.49
N GLU A 342 -19.00 1.16 -17.97
CA GLU A 342 -18.02 2.13 -17.47
C GLU A 342 -18.49 3.58 -17.73
N GLY A 343 -19.08 3.86 -18.91
CA GLY A 343 -19.65 5.16 -19.22
C GLY A 343 -20.82 5.55 -18.33
N LYS A 344 -21.69 4.59 -17.96
CA LYS A 344 -22.80 4.82 -17.02
C LYS A 344 -22.30 5.16 -15.61
N ILE A 345 -21.32 4.40 -15.11
CA ILE A 345 -20.69 4.64 -13.81
C ILE A 345 -20.04 6.04 -13.80
N ARG A 346 -19.24 6.36 -14.83
CA ARG A 346 -18.59 7.67 -14.96
C ARG A 346 -19.61 8.82 -15.00
N LYS A 347 -20.72 8.66 -15.71
CA LYS A 347 -21.82 9.63 -15.69
C LYS A 347 -22.39 9.80 -14.29
N GLY A 348 -22.58 8.69 -13.54
CA GLY A 348 -23.04 8.74 -12.16
C GLY A 348 -22.09 9.50 -11.22
N LEU A 349 -20.78 9.36 -11.42
CA LEU A 349 -19.77 10.13 -10.65
C LEU A 349 -19.87 11.63 -10.89
N LEU A 350 -20.32 12.06 -12.08
CA LEU A 350 -20.46 13.46 -12.45
C LEU A 350 -21.81 14.05 -12.03
N VAL A 351 -22.91 13.37 -12.28
CA VAL A 351 -24.26 13.94 -12.12
C VAL A 351 -25.13 13.22 -11.09
N GLY A 352 -24.60 12.18 -10.45
CA GLY A 352 -25.37 11.33 -9.55
C GLY A 352 -26.23 10.30 -10.28
N LYS A 353 -26.86 9.43 -9.50
CA LYS A 353 -27.81 8.43 -9.98
C LYS A 353 -28.74 8.04 -8.84
N ASP A 354 -30.03 8.10 -9.09
CA ASP A 354 -31.07 7.85 -8.08
C ASP A 354 -30.81 8.72 -6.82
N ASP A 355 -30.68 8.09 -5.65
CA ASP A 355 -30.36 8.80 -4.38
C ASP A 355 -28.84 9.02 -4.16
N LEU A 356 -27.98 8.60 -5.11
CA LEU A 356 -26.53 8.73 -4.99
C LEU A 356 -26.05 10.10 -5.47
N THR A 357 -25.30 10.78 -4.62
CA THR A 357 -24.75 12.10 -4.90
C THR A 357 -23.71 12.04 -6.03
N GLY A 358 -23.84 12.92 -7.04
CA GLY A 358 -22.84 13.15 -8.07
C GLY A 358 -21.84 14.24 -7.72
N ASP A 359 -21.21 14.79 -8.76
CA ASP A 359 -20.22 15.87 -8.65
C ASP A 359 -19.01 15.52 -7.75
N LEU A 360 -18.57 14.27 -7.82
CA LEU A 360 -17.49 13.76 -6.97
C LEU A 360 -16.10 14.08 -7.52
N ILE A 361 -15.93 14.22 -8.84
CA ILE A 361 -14.62 14.43 -9.46
C ILE A 361 -14.21 15.88 -9.31
N GLU A 362 -13.13 16.13 -8.55
CA GLU A 362 -12.53 17.46 -8.37
C GLU A 362 -11.50 17.77 -9.47
N ALA A 363 -10.59 16.83 -9.73
CA ALA A 363 -9.57 17.02 -10.75
C ALA A 363 -9.18 15.72 -11.46
N VAL A 364 -8.69 15.86 -12.69
CA VAL A 364 -8.04 14.82 -13.49
C VAL A 364 -6.68 15.34 -13.93
N VAL A 365 -5.61 14.66 -13.52
CA VAL A 365 -4.23 14.98 -13.88
C VAL A 365 -3.71 13.90 -14.82
N GLY A 366 -3.55 14.22 -16.10
CA GLY A 366 -2.96 13.31 -17.09
C GLY A 366 -1.46 13.20 -16.85
N LEU A 367 -0.97 11.97 -16.61
CA LEU A 367 0.44 11.71 -16.33
C LEU A 367 1.25 11.44 -17.61
N PRO A 368 2.58 11.64 -17.57
CA PRO A 368 3.48 11.22 -18.64
C PRO A 368 3.34 9.71 -18.93
N PRO A 369 3.57 9.29 -20.18
CA PRO A 369 3.62 7.86 -20.50
C PRO A 369 4.85 7.19 -19.87
N ALA A 370 4.84 5.88 -19.74
CA ALA A 370 5.95 5.05 -19.25
C ALA A 370 6.48 5.42 -17.85
N LEU A 371 5.66 6.01 -16.97
CA LEU A 371 5.98 6.22 -15.56
C LEU A 371 5.93 4.92 -14.73
N PHE A 372 5.03 4.00 -15.09
CA PHE A 372 4.81 2.79 -14.32
C PHE A 372 5.62 1.63 -14.89
N PHE A 373 6.20 0.84 -13.98
CA PHE A 373 7.02 -0.31 -14.36
C PHE A 373 6.26 -1.27 -15.28
N ASN A 374 6.94 -1.67 -16.36
CA ASN A 374 6.48 -2.70 -17.31
C ASN A 374 5.12 -2.44 -17.99
N THR A 375 4.62 -1.22 -17.99
CA THR A 375 3.44 -0.84 -18.73
C THR A 375 3.63 0.46 -19.48
N GLY A 376 3.32 0.44 -20.78
CA GLY A 376 3.21 1.67 -21.59
C GLY A 376 1.82 2.30 -21.53
N ILE A 377 0.96 1.84 -20.60
CA ILE A 377 -0.40 2.35 -20.47
C ILE A 377 -0.33 3.75 -19.87
N ALA A 378 -0.85 4.73 -20.61
CA ALA A 378 -1.01 6.07 -20.08
C ALA A 378 -2.03 6.06 -18.93
N ALA A 379 -1.65 6.70 -17.82
CA ALA A 379 -2.46 6.78 -16.61
C ALA A 379 -2.76 8.24 -16.23
N ALA A 380 -3.75 8.40 -15.36
CA ALA A 380 -4.09 9.69 -14.80
C ALA A 380 -4.30 9.54 -13.28
N VAL A 381 -4.03 10.61 -12.54
CA VAL A 381 -4.49 10.75 -11.16
C VAL A 381 -5.86 11.41 -11.19
N VAL A 382 -6.85 10.74 -10.59
CA VAL A 382 -8.18 11.32 -10.37
C VAL A 382 -8.31 11.70 -8.91
N VAL A 383 -8.59 12.97 -8.66
CA VAL A 383 -8.89 13.50 -7.33
C VAL A 383 -10.40 13.60 -7.19
N LEU A 384 -10.97 12.90 -6.18
CA LEU A 384 -12.39 13.03 -5.84
C LEU A 384 -12.52 13.72 -4.47
N ASN A 385 -13.58 14.48 -4.35
CA ASN A 385 -13.94 15.21 -3.15
C ASN A 385 -15.44 15.05 -2.90
N LYS A 386 -15.81 14.39 -1.80
CA LYS A 386 -17.23 14.17 -1.46
C LYS A 386 -17.91 15.44 -0.95
N LYS A 387 -17.13 16.45 -0.54
CA LYS A 387 -17.62 17.74 -0.08
C LYS A 387 -16.88 18.88 -0.78
N LYS A 388 -17.12 19.00 -2.09
CA LYS A 388 -16.55 20.11 -2.86
C LYS A 388 -17.01 21.46 -2.30
N PRO A 389 -16.10 22.44 -2.18
CA PRO A 389 -16.49 23.81 -1.85
C PRO A 389 -17.40 24.39 -2.93
N ALA A 390 -18.18 25.42 -2.58
CA ALA A 390 -19.22 25.97 -3.44
C ALA A 390 -18.70 26.40 -4.82
N GLU A 391 -17.49 26.93 -4.85
CA GLU A 391 -16.81 27.44 -6.04
C GLU A 391 -16.48 26.32 -7.04
N LEU A 392 -16.18 25.11 -6.55
CA LEU A 392 -15.85 23.94 -7.35
C LEU A 392 -17.07 23.08 -7.73
N LYS A 393 -18.26 23.39 -7.24
CA LYS A 393 -19.46 22.63 -7.59
C LYS A 393 -19.73 22.64 -9.09
N ASN A 394 -20.02 21.45 -9.63
CA ASN A 394 -20.27 21.20 -11.05
C ASN A 394 -19.08 21.57 -11.98
N LYS A 395 -17.88 21.61 -11.44
CA LYS A 395 -16.65 21.89 -12.19
C LYS A 395 -15.65 20.75 -11.96
N VAL A 396 -14.83 20.46 -12.99
CA VAL A 396 -13.72 19.52 -12.93
C VAL A 396 -12.48 20.21 -13.46
N ILE A 397 -11.39 20.16 -12.70
CA ILE A 397 -10.09 20.68 -13.12
C ILE A 397 -9.40 19.63 -13.97
N PHE A 398 -8.94 19.99 -15.19
CA PHE A 398 -8.12 19.14 -16.01
C PHE A 398 -6.72 19.71 -16.10
N ILE A 399 -5.72 18.89 -15.78
CA ILE A 399 -4.31 19.23 -15.86
C ILE A 399 -3.64 18.24 -16.80
N ASP A 400 -3.15 18.74 -17.91
CA ASP A 400 -2.26 17.96 -18.78
C ASP A 400 -0.83 18.09 -18.27
N ALA A 401 -0.29 16.99 -17.77
CA ALA A 401 1.08 16.87 -17.31
C ALA A 401 1.87 15.82 -18.14
N SER A 402 1.38 15.49 -19.33
CA SER A 402 1.99 14.44 -20.18
C SER A 402 3.43 14.74 -20.60
N GLU A 403 3.85 16.01 -20.58
CA GLU A 403 5.21 16.46 -20.92
C GLU A 403 6.04 16.84 -19.68
N GLU A 404 5.47 16.76 -18.47
CA GLU A 404 6.14 17.15 -17.22
C GLU A 404 6.96 15.97 -16.67
N CYS A 405 8.07 15.62 -17.31
CA CYS A 405 8.92 14.52 -16.88
C CYS A 405 10.36 14.67 -17.37
N ASP A 406 11.21 13.79 -16.87
CA ASP A 406 12.50 13.45 -17.48
C ASP A 406 12.30 12.14 -18.26
N ASP A 407 12.56 12.18 -19.55
CA ASP A 407 12.43 11.04 -20.48
C ASP A 407 13.80 10.59 -21.04
N SER A 408 14.89 11.03 -20.39
CA SER A 408 16.26 10.68 -20.79
C SER A 408 16.58 9.19 -20.65
N ASP A 409 15.83 8.48 -19.83
CA ASP A 409 15.94 7.04 -19.60
C ASP A 409 14.82 6.24 -20.30
N LYS A 410 14.88 4.90 -20.21
CA LYS A 410 13.83 4.02 -20.74
C LYS A 410 12.45 4.20 -20.07
N MET A 411 12.44 4.74 -18.86
CA MET A 411 11.25 5.09 -18.10
C MET A 411 11.23 6.58 -17.84
N SER A 412 10.06 7.19 -18.03
CA SER A 412 9.85 8.57 -17.63
C SER A 412 9.86 8.70 -16.10
N ARG A 413 10.33 9.83 -15.58
CA ARG A 413 10.30 10.15 -14.14
C ARG A 413 9.77 11.56 -13.92
N LEU A 414 8.90 11.73 -12.94
CA LEU A 414 8.55 13.07 -12.45
C LEU A 414 9.71 13.57 -11.56
N ARG A 415 10.15 14.78 -11.79
CA ARG A 415 11.13 15.46 -10.93
C ARG A 415 10.39 16.34 -9.91
N ASP A 416 11.03 16.71 -8.82
CA ASP A 416 10.45 17.61 -7.81
C ASP A 416 9.83 18.87 -8.45
N LYS A 417 10.52 19.51 -9.40
CA LYS A 417 10.02 20.68 -10.14
C LYS A 417 8.75 20.39 -10.96
N ASP A 418 8.58 19.17 -11.45
CA ASP A 418 7.40 18.76 -12.23
C ASP A 418 6.21 18.57 -11.27
N ILE A 419 6.44 17.95 -10.11
CA ILE A 419 5.45 17.79 -9.04
C ILE A 419 5.01 19.17 -8.52
N GLU A 420 5.95 20.06 -8.24
CA GLU A 420 5.67 21.45 -7.82
C GLU A 420 4.84 22.21 -8.87
N LYS A 421 5.20 22.09 -10.15
CA LYS A 421 4.48 22.73 -11.25
C LYS A 421 3.04 22.21 -11.37
N ILE A 422 2.83 20.89 -11.27
CA ILE A 422 1.50 20.27 -11.33
C ILE A 422 0.66 20.72 -10.12
N THR A 423 1.23 20.65 -8.92
CA THR A 423 0.57 21.05 -7.68
C THR A 423 0.22 22.54 -7.68
N LYS A 424 1.11 23.39 -8.19
CA LYS A 424 0.87 24.84 -8.36
C LYS A 424 -0.29 25.09 -9.32
N LYS A 425 -0.28 24.47 -10.53
CA LYS A 425 -1.38 24.57 -11.49
C LYS A 425 -2.73 24.16 -10.87
N TYR A 426 -2.73 23.07 -10.09
CA TYR A 426 -3.93 22.61 -9.39
C TYR A 426 -4.45 23.64 -8.38
N ASN A 427 -3.58 24.21 -7.55
CA ASN A 427 -3.96 25.20 -6.56
C ASN A 427 -4.41 26.53 -7.20
N GLU A 428 -3.73 26.99 -8.25
CA GLU A 428 -4.12 28.17 -9.03
C GLU A 428 -5.50 27.99 -9.68
N ALA A 429 -5.77 26.81 -10.26
CA ALA A 429 -7.08 26.50 -10.83
C ALA A 429 -8.20 26.52 -9.76
N LYS A 430 -7.93 26.03 -8.56
CA LYS A 430 -8.88 26.10 -7.42
C LYS A 430 -9.17 27.54 -6.98
N GLN A 431 -8.18 28.43 -7.07
CA GLN A 431 -8.34 29.84 -6.68
C GLN A 431 -8.99 30.69 -7.79
N ALA A 432 -8.82 30.32 -9.05
CA ALA A 432 -9.33 31.04 -10.21
C ALA A 432 -10.82 30.75 -10.51
N ILE A 433 -11.40 29.74 -9.85
CA ILE A 433 -12.77 29.26 -10.03
C ILE A 433 -13.73 29.93 -9.05
#